data_8315f75585dcc81de6d7eededfbca05d
#
_entry.id   8315f75585dcc81de6d7eededfbca05d
#
_cell.length_a   1.000
_cell.length_b   1.000
_cell.length_c   1.000
_cell.angle_alpha   90.00
_cell.angle_beta   90.00
_cell.angle_gamma   90.00
#
_symmetry.space_group_name_H-M   'P 1'
#
loop_
_entity.id
_entity.type
_entity.pdbx_description
1 polymer ?
#
loop_
_entity_poly.entity_id
_entity_poly.type
_entity_poly.pdbx_seq_one_letter_code
_entity_poly.pdbx_strand_id
1 'polypeptide(L)' 'MIISLREIGRRCKEFRVEHGYYQTDVARDTGYSAENISAFETGRNDNARILLWYFVHGMNAEHLFERGLKHGAEI' A
#
# COMPACT_ATOMS: atom_id res chain seq x y z
N MET A 1 8.90 9.41 -14.05
CA MET A 1 8.85 8.66 -12.78
C MET A 1 8.52 7.21 -13.04
N ILE A 2 9.24 6.31 -12.40
CA ILE A 2 8.97 4.88 -12.52
C ILE A 2 8.21 4.43 -11.29
N ILE A 3 7.07 3.79 -11.52
CA ILE A 3 6.25 3.27 -10.44
C ILE A 3 6.70 1.84 -10.13
N SER A 4 7.20 1.62 -8.92
CA SER A 4 7.68 0.31 -8.49
C SER A 4 6.60 -0.39 -7.67
N LEU A 5 6.20 -1.60 -8.09
CA LEU A 5 5.23 -2.36 -7.33
C LEU A 5 5.76 -2.73 -5.95
N ARG A 6 7.05 -2.99 -5.86
CA ARG A 6 7.67 -3.30 -4.56
C ARG A 6 7.56 -2.10 -3.63
N GLU A 7 7.83 -0.91 -4.13
CA GLU A 7 7.77 0.30 -3.32
C GLU A 7 6.35 0.60 -2.89
N ILE A 8 5.40 0.47 -3.82
CA ILE A 8 3.98 0.69 -3.50
C ILE A 8 3.55 -0.28 -2.41
N GLY A 9 3.88 -1.56 -2.58
CA GLY A 9 3.50 -2.56 -1.58
C GLY A 9 4.11 -2.27 -0.23
N ARG A 10 5.36 -1.88 -0.19
CA ARG A 10 6.04 -1.55 1.05
C ARG A 10 5.37 -0.37 1.75
N ARG A 11 5.02 0.65 1.00
CA ARG A 11 4.35 1.83 1.56
C ARG A 11 2.98 1.48 2.11
N CYS A 12 2.25 0.64 1.39
CA CYS A 12 0.95 0.18 1.87
C CYS A 12 1.09 -0.60 3.16
N LYS A 13 2.11 -1.47 3.25
CA LYS A 13 2.36 -2.21 4.47
C LYS A 13 2.68 -1.28 5.62
N GLU A 14 3.52 -0.27 5.39
CA GLU A 14 3.88 0.68 6.44
C GLU A 14 2.63 1.40 6.95
N PHE A 15 1.78 1.84 6.04
CA PHE A 15 0.53 2.48 6.42
C PHE A 15 -0.31 1.56 7.29
N ARG A 16 -0.48 0.31 6.85
CA ARG A 16 -1.30 -0.67 7.56
C ARG A 16 -0.78 -0.89 8.98
N VAL A 17 0.53 -1.11 9.11
CA VAL A 17 1.14 -1.37 10.41
C VAL A 17 1.02 -0.17 11.32
N GLU A 18 1.27 1.02 10.79
CA GLU A 18 1.18 2.25 11.58
C GLU A 18 -0.22 2.50 12.12
N HIS A 19 -1.24 2.06 11.38
CA HIS A 19 -2.62 2.27 11.80
C HIS A 19 -3.20 1.07 12.56
N GLY A 20 -2.36 0.08 12.86
CA GLY A 20 -2.77 -1.05 13.69
C GLY A 20 -3.62 -2.09 13.00
N TYR A 21 -3.62 -2.12 11.67
CA TYR A 21 -4.37 -3.14 10.94
C TYR A 21 -3.50 -4.35 10.65
N TYR A 22 -4.17 -5.50 10.54
CA TYR A 22 -3.50 -6.75 10.20
C TYR A 22 -3.79 -7.12 8.75
N GLN A 23 -2.95 -8.00 8.19
CA GLN A 23 -3.21 -8.50 6.84
C GLN A 23 -4.57 -9.18 6.76
N THR A 24 -4.99 -9.82 7.83
CA THR A 24 -6.29 -10.48 7.87
C THR A 24 -7.45 -9.49 7.79
N ASP A 25 -7.26 -8.27 8.26
CA ASP A 25 -8.29 -7.23 8.11
C ASP A 25 -8.48 -6.90 6.64
N VAL A 26 -7.37 -6.74 5.91
CA VAL A 26 -7.43 -6.45 4.48
C VAL A 26 -8.05 -7.62 3.72
N ALA A 27 -7.64 -8.82 4.08
CA ALA A 27 -8.17 -10.04 3.44
C ALA A 27 -9.68 -10.16 3.62
N ARG A 28 -10.15 -9.94 4.84
CA ARG A 28 -11.58 -10.01 5.15
C ARG A 28 -12.38 -9.02 4.30
N ASP A 29 -11.89 -7.80 4.20
CA ASP A 29 -12.63 -6.74 3.53
C ASP A 29 -12.57 -6.84 2.00
N THR A 30 -11.48 -7.38 1.46
CA THR A 30 -11.31 -7.46 0.02
C THR A 30 -11.76 -8.79 -0.58
N GLY A 31 -11.92 -9.81 0.26
CA GLY A 31 -12.27 -11.14 -0.20
C GLY A 31 -11.08 -11.95 -0.70
N TYR A 32 -9.88 -11.43 -0.53
CA TYR A 32 -8.66 -12.15 -0.91
C TYR A 32 -8.04 -12.81 0.32
N SER A 33 -7.12 -13.73 0.11
CA SER A 33 -6.43 -14.41 1.22
C SER A 33 -5.33 -13.51 1.78
N ALA A 34 -4.91 -13.80 3.01
CA ALA A 34 -3.78 -13.10 3.61
C ALA A 34 -2.51 -13.26 2.76
N GLU A 35 -2.37 -14.41 2.09
CA GLU A 35 -1.24 -14.64 1.21
C GLU A 35 -1.26 -13.69 0.02
N ASN A 36 -2.43 -13.39 -0.52
CA ASN A 36 -2.55 -12.41 -1.60
C ASN A 36 -2.20 -11.02 -1.11
N ILE A 37 -2.59 -10.68 0.11
CA ILE A 37 -2.23 -9.39 0.69
C ILE A 37 -0.72 -9.30 0.85
N SER A 38 -0.11 -10.36 1.36
CA SER A 38 1.34 -10.40 1.51
C SER A 38 2.05 -10.26 0.16
N ALA A 39 1.53 -10.92 -0.86
CA ALA A 39 2.10 -10.82 -2.20
C ALA A 39 2.01 -9.39 -2.73
N PHE A 40 0.88 -8.73 -2.48
CA PHE A 40 0.72 -7.33 -2.87
C PHE A 40 1.75 -6.44 -2.16
N GLU A 41 1.90 -6.64 -0.86
CA GLU A 41 2.77 -5.79 -0.05
C GLU A 41 4.25 -6.03 -0.33
N THR A 42 4.58 -7.14 -0.97
CA THR A 42 5.97 -7.41 -1.38
C THR A 42 6.20 -7.16 -2.86
N GLY A 43 5.22 -6.62 -3.55
CA GLY A 43 5.37 -6.24 -4.95
C GLY A 43 5.25 -7.37 -5.94
N ARG A 44 4.65 -8.50 -5.54
CA ARG A 44 4.49 -9.65 -6.42
C ARG A 44 3.19 -9.66 -7.19
N ASN A 45 2.25 -8.78 -6.85
CA ASN A 45 1.06 -8.57 -7.67
C ASN A 45 0.64 -7.10 -7.58
N ASP A 46 -0.20 -6.69 -8.52
CA ASP A 46 -0.64 -5.31 -8.63
C ASP A 46 -2.16 -5.20 -8.51
N ASN A 47 -2.74 -5.97 -7.63
CA ASN A 47 -4.17 -6.04 -7.46
C ASN A 47 -4.76 -4.70 -7.02
N ALA A 48 -5.55 -4.09 -7.90
CA ALA A 48 -6.10 -2.76 -7.65
C ALA A 48 -7.10 -2.76 -6.49
N ARG A 49 -7.86 -3.84 -6.32
CA ARG A 49 -8.83 -3.91 -5.23
C ARG A 49 -8.14 -3.89 -3.87
N ILE A 50 -7.00 -4.58 -3.78
CA ILE A 50 -6.21 -4.54 -2.56
C ILE A 50 -5.70 -3.13 -2.31
N LEU A 51 -5.17 -2.49 -3.34
CA LEU A 51 -4.67 -1.12 -3.22
C LEU A 51 -5.77 -0.17 -2.75
N LEU A 52 -6.97 -0.31 -3.30
CA LEU A 52 -8.09 0.55 -2.92
C LEU A 52 -8.43 0.45 -1.44
N TRP A 53 -8.22 -0.72 -0.82
CA TRP A 53 -8.47 -0.88 0.60
C TRP A 53 -7.71 0.17 1.42
N TYR A 54 -6.45 0.39 1.07
CA TYR A 54 -5.61 1.33 1.82
C TYR A 54 -6.12 2.76 1.66
N PHE A 55 -6.54 3.14 0.46
CA PHE A 55 -7.08 4.47 0.25
C PHE A 55 -8.38 4.67 1.01
N VAL A 56 -9.24 3.66 1.01
CA VAL A 56 -10.50 3.73 1.74
C VAL A 56 -10.26 3.93 3.23
N HIS A 57 -9.17 3.39 3.74
CA HIS A 57 -8.86 3.47 5.16
C HIS A 57 -7.97 4.67 5.52
N GLY A 58 -7.78 5.58 4.59
CA GLY A 58 -7.14 6.85 4.89
C GLY A 58 -5.78 7.11 4.28
N MET A 59 -5.20 6.12 3.58
CA MET A 59 -3.96 6.36 2.87
C MET A 59 -4.26 7.26 1.67
N ASN A 60 -3.37 8.17 1.35
CA ASN A 60 -3.54 8.99 0.16
C ASN A 60 -2.36 8.79 -0.78
N ALA A 61 -2.47 9.34 -1.99
CA ALA A 61 -1.45 9.13 -3.01
C ALA A 61 -0.08 9.65 -2.58
N GLU A 62 -0.06 10.65 -1.72
CA GLU A 62 1.19 11.18 -1.22
C GLU A 62 1.99 10.16 -0.43
N HIS A 63 1.31 9.26 0.26
CA HIS A 63 2.00 8.20 1.00
C HIS A 63 2.81 7.31 0.06
N LEU A 64 2.30 7.07 -1.15
CA LEU A 64 2.98 6.21 -2.11
C LEU A 64 4.22 6.88 -2.70
N PHE A 65 4.16 8.19 -2.83
CA PHE A 65 5.22 8.94 -3.51
C PHE A 65 5.86 9.98 -2.59
N GLU A 66 5.77 9.76 -1.29
CA GLU A 66 6.20 10.73 -0.31
C GLU A 66 7.62 11.21 -0.51
N ARG A 67 8.53 10.28 -0.78
CA ARG A 67 9.93 10.64 -0.96
C ARG A 67 10.11 11.60 -2.13
N GLY A 68 9.46 11.32 -3.24
CA GLY A 68 9.56 12.18 -4.40
C GLY A 68 8.96 13.53 -4.15
N LEU A 69 7.83 13.57 -3.46
CA LEU A 69 7.17 14.82 -3.14
C LEU A 69 8.02 15.66 -2.18
N LYS A 70 8.65 15.02 -1.21
CA LYS A 70 9.52 15.75 -0.29
C LYS A 70 10.68 16.38 -1.02
N HIS A 71 11.27 15.64 -1.94
CA HIS A 71 12.35 16.21 -2.74
C HIS A 71 11.87 17.39 -3.53
N GLY A 72 10.70 17.27 -4.15
CA GLY A 72 10.14 18.38 -4.90
C GLY A 72 9.89 19.60 -4.03
N ALA A 73 9.41 19.37 -2.82
CA ALA A 73 9.13 20.45 -1.91
C ALA A 73 10.38 21.18 -1.42
N GLU A 74 11.49 20.46 -1.38
CA GLU A 74 12.73 21.04 -0.90
C GLU A 74 13.45 21.89 -1.95
N ILE A 75 13.07 21.70 -3.18
CA ILE A 75 13.68 22.43 -4.28
C ILE A 75 12.98 23.77 -4.49
#